data_b6ca1e383ae28adb50a9893ded27870e
#
_entry.id   b6ca1e383ae28adb50a9893ded27870e
#
_cell.length_a   1.000
_cell.length_b   1.000
_cell.length_c   1.000
_cell.angle_alpha   90.00
_cell.angle_beta   90.00
_cell.angle_gamma   90.00
#
_symmetry.space_group_name_H-M   'P 1'
#
loop_
_entity.id
_entity.type
_entity.pdbx_description
1 polymer ?
#
loop_
_entity_poly.entity_id
_entity_poly.type
_entity_poly.pdbx_seq_one_letter_code
_entity_poly.pdbx_strand_id
1 'polypeptide(L)'
;MQPDFFTAQSKTQFDLRHGDCVAGMRALPDESVDLVVTSPPYNLGIAYSKYRDNEAREAYLDWSLAWATEVRRVLKLDGSFFLNVGASPNEIVLRFREIFILQNTIHWIKSITVETRSGDEISAGHFKPINSPRYLTDCHEYIFHLTKNGDVKIDRLAVGVEYADKSNIARWAHTREDGGRDRRCRGNNWFIPYETILSRENDRPHPATFPVALATWCIRLHGQRDGLAMLEPFLGIGNAALAARECAVEKFTGFEIDEAYLNEARVRVAQ
;
A
#
# COMPACT_ATOMS: atom_id res chain seq x y z
N MET A 1 -34.35 10.25 -16.62
CA MET A 1 -33.41 9.53 -17.46
C MET A 1 -32.11 9.43 -16.65
N GLN A 2 -31.89 8.32 -15.95
CA GLN A 2 -30.63 8.07 -15.23
C GLN A 2 -29.57 7.75 -16.28
N PRO A 3 -28.34 8.27 -16.17
CA PRO A 3 -27.27 7.85 -17.07
C PRO A 3 -26.89 6.40 -16.73
N ASP A 4 -26.98 5.52 -17.72
CA ASP A 4 -26.41 4.19 -17.68
C ASP A 4 -24.89 4.30 -17.41
N PHE A 5 -24.47 4.00 -16.20
CA PHE A 5 -23.08 3.69 -15.91
C PHE A 5 -22.80 2.32 -16.52
N PHE A 6 -22.41 2.30 -17.79
CA PHE A 6 -21.72 1.15 -18.35
C PHE A 6 -20.49 0.90 -17.47
N THR A 7 -20.49 -0.20 -16.77
CA THR A 7 -19.30 -0.78 -16.14
C THR A 7 -18.30 -1.04 -17.24
N ALA A 8 -17.41 -0.09 -17.50
CA ALA A 8 -16.23 -0.35 -18.30
C ALA A 8 -15.46 -1.46 -17.57
N GLN A 9 -15.45 -2.67 -18.12
CA GLN A 9 -14.60 -3.75 -17.64
C GLN A 9 -13.19 -3.17 -17.55
N SER A 10 -12.60 -3.22 -16.37
CA SER A 10 -11.23 -2.77 -16.13
C SER A 10 -10.32 -3.50 -17.13
N LYS A 11 -9.63 -2.74 -17.99
CA LYS A 11 -8.71 -3.27 -19.00
C LYS A 11 -7.32 -3.56 -18.42
N THR A 12 -7.19 -3.74 -17.10
CA THR A 12 -5.91 -4.03 -16.47
C THR A 12 -5.30 -5.31 -17.03
N GLN A 13 -4.11 -5.19 -17.59
CA GLN A 13 -3.32 -6.32 -18.05
C GLN A 13 -2.51 -6.86 -16.88
N PHE A 14 -2.83 -8.07 -16.44
CA PHE A 14 -2.14 -8.72 -15.32
C PHE A 14 -1.04 -9.65 -15.84
N ASP A 15 0.18 -9.45 -15.32
CA ASP A 15 1.34 -10.32 -15.49
C ASP A 15 1.75 -10.86 -14.12
N LEU A 16 1.16 -11.98 -13.70
CA LEU A 16 1.38 -12.59 -12.38
C LEU A 16 2.34 -13.77 -12.53
N ARG A 17 3.57 -13.60 -12.00
CA ARG A 17 4.70 -14.52 -12.21
C ARG A 17 5.04 -15.29 -10.95
N HIS A 18 5.21 -16.60 -11.09
CA HIS A 18 5.75 -17.45 -10.03
C HIS A 18 7.27 -17.31 -9.96
N GLY A 19 7.81 -17.04 -8.77
CA GLY A 19 9.25 -17.03 -8.54
C GLY A 19 9.75 -15.91 -7.64
N ASP A 20 11.06 -15.86 -7.49
CA ASP A 20 11.77 -14.85 -6.72
C ASP A 20 11.65 -13.47 -7.36
N CYS A 21 11.30 -12.46 -6.57
CA CYS A 21 11.04 -11.11 -7.07
C CYS A 21 12.31 -10.42 -7.62
N VAL A 22 13.49 -10.68 -7.02
CA VAL A 22 14.76 -10.09 -7.49
C VAL A 22 15.11 -10.63 -8.89
N ALA A 23 15.05 -11.95 -9.04
CA ALA A 23 15.27 -12.59 -10.32
C ALA A 23 14.25 -12.16 -11.37
N GLY A 24 12.97 -12.06 -10.98
CA GLY A 24 11.89 -11.62 -11.85
C GLY A 24 12.02 -10.17 -12.29
N MET A 25 12.32 -9.26 -11.38
CA MET A 25 12.51 -7.83 -11.69
C MET A 25 13.70 -7.58 -12.62
N ARG A 26 14.78 -8.37 -12.54
CA ARG A 26 15.93 -8.27 -13.48
C ARG A 26 15.55 -8.42 -14.93
N ALA A 27 14.44 -9.10 -15.22
CA ALA A 27 13.93 -9.25 -16.58
C ALA A 27 13.05 -8.06 -17.05
N LEU A 28 12.72 -7.13 -16.16
CA LEU A 28 11.97 -5.93 -16.49
C LEU A 28 12.91 -4.83 -17.01
N PRO A 29 12.47 -4.00 -17.97
CA PRO A 29 13.26 -2.85 -18.44
C PRO A 29 13.48 -1.82 -17.31
N ASP A 30 14.58 -1.07 -17.40
CA ASP A 30 14.81 0.10 -16.58
C ASP A 30 13.68 1.11 -16.79
N GLU A 31 13.29 1.83 -15.73
CA GLU A 31 12.33 2.94 -15.79
C GLU A 31 11.01 2.59 -16.50
N SER A 32 10.54 1.35 -16.31
CA SER A 32 9.31 0.82 -16.93
C SER A 32 8.08 0.87 -16.02
N VAL A 33 8.25 1.15 -14.72
CA VAL A 33 7.22 1.10 -13.70
C VAL A 33 6.96 2.51 -13.14
N ASP A 34 5.69 2.89 -13.07
CA ASP A 34 5.26 4.17 -12.49
C ASP A 34 5.07 4.07 -10.98
N LEU A 35 4.60 2.92 -10.51
CA LEU A 35 4.14 2.75 -9.14
C LEU A 35 4.51 1.38 -8.58
N VAL A 36 5.05 1.39 -7.36
CA VAL A 36 5.22 0.19 -6.53
C VAL A 36 4.46 0.37 -5.23
N VAL A 37 3.60 -0.60 -4.87
CA VAL A 37 2.96 -0.66 -3.55
C VAL A 37 3.21 -2.05 -3.01
N THR A 38 3.89 -2.16 -1.88
CA THR A 38 4.30 -3.46 -1.37
C THR A 38 4.44 -3.51 0.15
N SER A 39 4.31 -4.72 0.68
CA SER A 39 4.59 -5.07 2.07
C SER A 39 5.42 -6.36 2.09
N PRO A 40 6.74 -6.27 2.23
CA PRO A 40 7.59 -7.46 2.25
C PRO A 40 7.35 -8.29 3.52
N PRO A 41 7.82 -9.55 3.59
CA PRO A 41 7.92 -10.29 4.84
C PRO A 41 8.71 -9.48 5.89
N TYR A 42 8.27 -9.52 7.17
CA TYR A 42 8.78 -8.63 8.22
C TYR A 42 9.88 -9.24 9.10
N ASN A 43 10.30 -10.47 8.80
CA ASN A 43 11.27 -11.22 9.61
C ASN A 43 10.83 -11.38 11.09
N LEU A 44 9.54 -11.61 11.30
CA LEU A 44 8.91 -11.77 12.62
C LEU A 44 8.63 -13.23 12.98
N GLY A 45 9.12 -14.18 12.19
CA GLY A 45 8.90 -15.60 12.39
C GLY A 45 7.49 -16.06 11.98
N ILE A 46 6.86 -15.38 11.04
CA ILE A 46 5.58 -15.80 10.46
C ILE A 46 5.80 -17.12 9.70
N ALA A 47 4.92 -18.07 9.93
CA ALA A 47 4.98 -19.37 9.26
C ALA A 47 4.43 -19.26 7.83
N TYR A 48 5.25 -18.83 6.89
CA TYR A 48 4.98 -18.94 5.46
C TYR A 48 5.33 -20.34 4.96
N SER A 49 4.67 -20.80 3.90
CA SER A 49 4.89 -22.14 3.36
C SER A 49 6.21 -22.28 2.58
N LYS A 50 6.69 -21.23 1.93
CA LYS A 50 7.85 -21.23 1.03
C LYS A 50 8.94 -20.21 1.39
N TYR A 51 8.69 -19.34 2.36
CA TYR A 51 9.64 -18.34 2.81
C TYR A 51 9.97 -18.51 4.29
N ARG A 52 11.25 -18.40 4.63
CA ARG A 52 11.75 -18.47 6.00
C ARG A 52 11.83 -17.07 6.61
N ASP A 53 10.86 -16.70 7.44
CA ASP A 53 10.68 -15.34 8.01
C ASP A 53 11.42 -15.18 9.37
N ASN A 54 12.63 -15.75 9.51
CA ASN A 54 13.45 -15.65 10.72
C ASN A 54 14.95 -15.68 10.39
N GLU A 55 15.33 -14.93 9.37
CA GLU A 55 16.73 -14.78 8.97
C GLU A 55 17.52 -13.94 9.99
N ALA A 56 18.84 -14.06 9.99
CA ALA A 56 19.70 -13.17 10.76
C ALA A 56 19.45 -11.72 10.29
N ARG A 57 19.44 -10.78 11.25
CA ARG A 57 19.08 -9.37 11.01
C ARG A 57 19.82 -8.75 9.82
N GLU A 58 21.13 -8.89 9.76
CA GLU A 58 21.93 -8.31 8.66
C GLU A 58 21.63 -8.98 7.32
N ALA A 59 21.44 -10.30 7.29
CA ALA A 59 21.06 -11.02 6.07
C ALA A 59 19.68 -10.55 5.54
N TYR A 60 18.73 -10.29 6.45
CA TYR A 60 17.43 -9.73 6.10
C TYR A 60 17.55 -8.31 5.54
N LEU A 61 18.40 -7.46 6.14
CA LEU A 61 18.63 -6.10 5.66
C LEU A 61 19.32 -6.07 4.29
N ASP A 62 20.32 -6.95 4.07
CA ASP A 62 21.02 -7.06 2.79
C ASP A 62 20.09 -7.58 1.69
N TRP A 63 19.28 -8.61 1.99
CA TRP A 63 18.23 -9.09 1.09
C TRP A 63 17.23 -7.98 0.77
N SER A 64 16.83 -7.21 1.80
CA SER A 64 15.89 -6.09 1.62
C SER A 64 16.47 -5.02 0.70
N LEU A 65 17.74 -4.68 0.85
CA LEU A 65 18.41 -3.73 -0.02
C LEU A 65 18.55 -4.26 -1.46
N ALA A 66 18.77 -5.56 -1.62
CA ALA A 66 18.90 -6.18 -2.95
C ALA A 66 17.61 -6.02 -3.79
N TRP A 67 16.44 -6.39 -3.24
CA TRP A 67 15.20 -6.22 -3.98
C TRP A 67 14.80 -4.74 -4.12
N ALA A 68 15.08 -3.89 -3.13
CA ALA A 68 14.82 -2.45 -3.23
C ALA A 68 15.68 -1.78 -4.33
N THR A 69 16.90 -2.27 -4.56
CA THR A 69 17.77 -1.82 -5.66
C THR A 69 17.15 -2.13 -7.02
N GLU A 70 16.56 -3.33 -7.19
CA GLU A 70 15.83 -3.66 -8.42
C GLU A 70 14.56 -2.82 -8.58
N VAL A 71 13.80 -2.59 -7.49
CA VAL A 71 12.66 -1.64 -7.50
C VAL A 71 13.14 -0.27 -7.99
N ARG A 72 14.27 0.25 -7.46
CA ARG A 72 14.81 1.54 -7.90
C ARG A 72 15.17 1.57 -9.38
N ARG A 73 15.76 0.49 -9.89
CA ARG A 73 16.14 0.38 -11.30
C ARG A 73 14.92 0.47 -12.22
N VAL A 74 13.88 -0.34 -11.94
CA VAL A 74 12.68 -0.41 -12.79
C VAL A 74 11.73 0.78 -12.60
N LEU A 75 11.78 1.48 -11.46
CA LEU A 75 10.95 2.65 -11.18
C LEU A 75 11.34 3.82 -12.09
N LYS A 76 10.36 4.51 -12.66
CA LYS A 76 10.58 5.77 -13.41
C LYS A 76 11.08 6.89 -12.48
N LEU A 77 11.64 7.95 -13.05
CA LEU A 77 12.15 9.10 -12.29
C LEU A 77 11.04 9.84 -11.52
N ASP A 78 9.85 9.92 -12.12
CA ASP A 78 8.61 10.47 -11.53
C ASP A 78 7.73 9.40 -10.87
N GLY A 79 8.26 8.19 -10.67
CA GLY A 79 7.57 7.08 -10.05
C GLY A 79 7.51 7.16 -8.53
N SER A 80 6.53 6.49 -7.95
CA SER A 80 6.32 6.39 -6.50
C SER A 80 6.51 4.95 -6.02
N PHE A 81 7.24 4.79 -4.93
CA PHE A 81 7.35 3.52 -4.21
C PHE A 81 6.74 3.67 -2.81
N PHE A 82 5.61 3.01 -2.56
CA PHE A 82 4.95 2.94 -1.26
C PHE A 82 5.28 1.61 -0.59
N LEU A 83 6.03 1.71 0.49
CA LEU A 83 6.48 0.59 1.31
C LEU A 83 5.67 0.54 2.60
N ASN A 84 4.84 -0.48 2.78
CA ASN A 84 4.14 -0.72 4.04
C ASN A 84 4.99 -1.62 4.94
N VAL A 85 5.26 -1.18 6.16
CA VAL A 85 5.97 -1.96 7.20
C VAL A 85 5.45 -1.60 8.59
N GLY A 86 5.51 -2.58 9.49
CA GLY A 86 5.23 -2.39 10.92
C GLY A 86 6.33 -1.60 11.65
N ALA A 87 6.14 -1.40 12.96
CA ALA A 87 7.09 -0.65 13.77
C ALA A 87 8.43 -1.38 13.91
N SER A 88 8.40 -2.70 14.07
CA SER A 88 9.60 -3.52 14.28
C SER A 88 10.54 -3.56 13.05
N PRO A 89 10.05 -3.82 11.82
CA PRO A 89 10.90 -3.87 10.64
C PRO A 89 11.19 -2.51 9.98
N ASN A 90 10.80 -1.38 10.59
CA ASN A 90 10.99 -0.06 9.98
C ASN A 90 12.45 0.32 9.71
N GLU A 91 13.41 -0.40 10.30
CA GLU A 91 14.85 -0.19 10.07
C GLU A 91 15.29 -0.43 8.62
N ILE A 92 14.55 -1.25 7.84
CA ILE A 92 14.83 -1.42 6.41
C ILE A 92 14.75 -0.08 5.65
N VAL A 93 13.90 0.84 6.12
CA VAL A 93 13.77 2.18 5.52
C VAL A 93 15.06 2.99 5.67
N LEU A 94 15.80 2.81 6.76
CA LEU A 94 17.09 3.48 6.94
C LEU A 94 18.08 3.03 5.87
N ARG A 95 18.10 1.73 5.54
CA ARG A 95 18.90 1.19 4.44
C ARG A 95 18.42 1.68 3.07
N PHE A 96 17.09 1.78 2.87
CA PHE A 96 16.54 2.26 1.60
C PHE A 96 16.83 3.73 1.34
N ARG A 97 17.03 4.54 2.39
CA ARG A 97 17.49 5.94 2.25
C ARG A 97 18.88 6.09 1.66
N GLU A 98 19.65 5.03 1.55
CA GLU A 98 20.93 5.04 0.81
C GLU A 98 20.70 5.14 -0.70
N ILE A 99 19.55 4.68 -1.19
CA ILE A 99 19.22 4.62 -2.63
C ILE A 99 17.94 5.37 -3.00
N PHE A 100 17.08 5.71 -2.06
CA PHE A 100 15.84 6.48 -2.26
C PHE A 100 15.80 7.72 -1.39
N ILE A 101 14.96 8.67 -1.77
CA ILE A 101 14.58 9.81 -0.94
C ILE A 101 13.22 9.52 -0.31
N LEU A 102 13.15 9.62 1.01
CA LEU A 102 11.89 9.55 1.74
C LEU A 102 11.13 10.87 1.56
N GLN A 103 10.07 10.84 0.75
CA GLN A 103 9.28 12.02 0.44
C GLN A 103 8.12 12.24 1.42
N ASN A 104 7.40 11.17 1.80
CA ASN A 104 6.32 11.23 2.79
C ASN A 104 6.35 10.02 3.73
N THR A 105 5.93 10.23 4.96
CA THR A 105 5.60 9.15 5.90
C THR A 105 4.10 9.21 6.19
N ILE A 106 3.41 8.09 5.95
CA ILE A 106 1.99 7.93 6.18
C ILE A 106 1.81 6.89 7.28
N HIS A 107 0.93 7.16 8.24
CA HIS A 107 0.55 6.22 9.28
C HIS A 107 -0.75 5.53 8.88
N TRP A 108 -0.69 4.23 8.65
CA TRP A 108 -1.89 3.42 8.48
C TRP A 108 -2.43 3.06 9.87
N ILE A 109 -3.48 3.74 10.27
CA ILE A 109 -4.15 3.52 11.55
C ILE A 109 -5.17 2.38 11.37
N LYS A 110 -4.97 1.28 12.09
CA LYS A 110 -5.82 0.07 12.05
C LYS A 110 -6.97 0.14 13.07
N SER A 111 -6.69 0.75 14.21
CA SER A 111 -7.65 1.00 15.28
C SER A 111 -7.27 2.27 16.01
N ILE A 112 -8.28 2.97 16.53
CA ILE A 112 -8.08 4.23 17.24
C ILE A 112 -9.14 4.40 18.32
N THR A 113 -8.72 4.95 19.46
CA THR A 113 -9.61 5.47 20.51
C THR A 113 -9.35 6.95 20.66
N VAL A 114 -10.39 7.75 20.59
CA VAL A 114 -10.33 9.22 20.70
C VAL A 114 -11.28 9.69 21.76
N GLU A 115 -10.79 10.49 22.69
CA GLU A 115 -11.63 11.21 23.64
C GLU A 115 -12.12 12.52 23.01
N THR A 116 -13.42 12.75 23.04
CA THR A 116 -14.03 13.98 22.52
C THR A 116 -13.92 15.11 23.54
N ARG A 117 -14.18 16.35 23.11
CA ARG A 117 -14.22 17.51 24.04
C ARG A 117 -15.32 17.41 25.08
N SER A 118 -16.38 16.63 24.85
CA SER A 118 -17.46 16.34 25.79
C SER A 118 -17.08 15.25 26.82
N GLY A 119 -15.91 14.63 26.67
CA GLY A 119 -15.48 13.53 27.55
C GLY A 119 -15.98 12.15 27.12
N ASP A 120 -16.64 12.04 25.95
CA ASP A 120 -17.04 10.76 25.41
C ASP A 120 -15.85 10.07 24.73
N GLU A 121 -15.76 8.75 24.88
CA GLU A 121 -14.77 7.94 24.19
C GLU A 121 -15.36 7.33 22.92
N ILE A 122 -14.68 7.49 21.80
CA ILE A 122 -15.02 6.88 20.51
C ILE A 122 -13.92 5.92 20.12
N SER A 123 -14.22 4.63 20.08
CA SER A 123 -13.30 3.60 19.60
C SER A 123 -13.74 3.07 18.24
N ALA A 124 -12.80 2.95 17.32
CA ALA A 124 -13.03 2.44 15.96
C ALA A 124 -11.92 1.48 15.53
N GLY A 125 -12.27 0.48 14.71
CA GLY A 125 -11.36 -0.57 14.26
C GLY A 125 -11.30 -1.75 15.23
N HIS A 126 -10.38 -2.68 14.97
CA HIS A 126 -10.21 -3.89 15.76
C HIS A 126 -8.91 -3.82 16.58
N PHE A 127 -9.04 -3.97 17.89
CA PHE A 127 -7.92 -4.01 18.83
C PHE A 127 -7.51 -5.46 19.07
N LYS A 128 -6.35 -5.86 18.53
CA LYS A 128 -5.81 -7.20 18.78
C LYS A 128 -5.29 -7.25 20.23
N PRO A 129 -5.84 -8.12 21.10
CA PRO A 129 -5.37 -8.20 22.48
C PRO A 129 -3.95 -8.72 22.54
N ILE A 130 -3.15 -8.17 23.44
CA ILE A 130 -1.82 -8.69 23.80
C ILE A 130 -1.78 -9.04 25.28
N ASN A 131 -1.15 -10.17 25.60
CA ASN A 131 -0.97 -10.64 26.97
C ASN A 131 0.41 -10.24 27.50
N SER A 132 0.72 -8.96 27.47
CA SER A 132 1.99 -8.46 27.98
C SER A 132 1.81 -7.17 28.78
N PRO A 133 2.33 -7.10 30.00
CA PRO A 133 2.30 -5.86 30.80
C PRO A 133 3.35 -4.84 30.36
N ARG A 134 4.19 -5.15 29.35
CA ARG A 134 5.33 -4.33 28.93
C ARG A 134 5.16 -3.65 27.58
N TYR A 135 4.21 -4.07 26.77
CA TYR A 135 4.04 -3.57 25.42
C TYR A 135 2.63 -3.05 25.18
N LEU A 136 2.51 -2.02 24.40
CA LEU A 136 1.22 -1.54 23.89
C LEU A 136 0.77 -2.37 22.68
N THR A 137 -0.53 -2.40 22.44
CA THR A 137 -1.09 -2.97 21.21
C THR A 137 -0.71 -2.11 20.01
N ASP A 138 -0.10 -2.72 18.98
CA ASP A 138 0.22 -2.02 17.73
C ASP A 138 -1.06 -1.70 16.96
N CYS A 139 -1.46 -0.43 17.00
CA CYS A 139 -2.65 0.07 16.33
C CYS A 139 -2.38 0.72 14.99
N HIS A 140 -1.13 0.77 14.54
CA HIS A 140 -0.75 1.36 13.26
C HIS A 140 0.44 0.64 12.61
N GLU A 141 0.62 0.93 11.33
CA GLU A 141 1.83 0.63 10.56
C GLU A 141 2.25 1.87 9.78
N TYR A 142 3.42 1.82 9.18
CA TYR A 142 3.93 2.90 8.34
C TYR A 142 3.75 2.57 6.86
N ILE A 143 3.46 3.59 6.07
CA ILE A 143 3.60 3.55 4.62
C ILE A 143 4.62 4.63 4.27
N PHE A 144 5.80 4.22 3.85
CA PHE A 144 6.86 5.14 3.43
C PHE A 144 6.75 5.39 1.93
N HIS A 145 6.54 6.64 1.55
CA HIS A 145 6.58 7.07 0.16
C HIS A 145 8.01 7.42 -0.20
N LEU A 146 8.64 6.54 -0.93
CA LEU A 146 10.01 6.61 -1.39
C LEU A 146 10.03 6.98 -2.88
N THR A 147 10.97 7.83 -3.28
CA THR A 147 11.11 8.30 -4.66
C THR A 147 12.58 8.40 -5.05
N LYS A 148 12.89 8.53 -6.36
CA LYS A 148 14.26 8.70 -6.84
C LYS A 148 14.82 10.10 -6.58
N ASN A 149 13.96 11.13 -6.60
CA ASN A 149 14.38 12.54 -6.59
C ASN A 149 13.79 13.41 -5.47
N GLY A 150 12.83 12.90 -4.70
CA GLY A 150 12.19 13.64 -3.61
C GLY A 150 11.16 14.69 -4.04
N ASP A 151 10.84 14.78 -5.35
CA ASP A 151 9.97 15.82 -5.91
C ASP A 151 8.90 15.24 -6.84
N VAL A 152 8.39 14.06 -6.52
CA VAL A 152 7.29 13.44 -7.27
C VAL A 152 5.97 14.12 -6.92
N LYS A 153 5.24 14.61 -7.92
CA LYS A 153 3.91 15.20 -7.73
C LYS A 153 2.91 14.12 -7.35
N ILE A 154 2.05 14.44 -6.39
CA ILE A 154 1.01 13.53 -5.90
C ILE A 154 -0.36 14.20 -5.96
N ASP A 155 -1.43 13.41 -6.17
CA ASP A 155 -2.81 13.90 -6.07
C ASP A 155 -3.33 13.75 -4.63
N ARG A 156 -2.97 14.70 -3.78
CA ARG A 156 -3.40 14.74 -2.37
C ARG A 156 -4.91 14.85 -2.18
N LEU A 157 -5.66 15.29 -3.21
CA LEU A 157 -7.10 15.45 -3.16
C LEU A 157 -7.85 14.18 -3.60
N ALA A 158 -7.23 13.31 -4.38
CA ALA A 158 -7.83 12.01 -4.74
C ALA A 158 -8.13 11.14 -3.50
N VAL A 159 -7.30 11.27 -2.45
CA VAL A 159 -7.54 10.66 -1.13
C VAL A 159 -8.05 11.67 -0.09
N GLY A 160 -8.44 12.86 -0.51
CA GLY A 160 -8.89 13.95 0.36
C GLY A 160 -10.24 13.68 1.02
N VAL A 161 -10.63 14.57 1.91
CA VAL A 161 -11.94 14.59 2.57
C VAL A 161 -12.67 15.88 2.28
N GLU A 162 -13.99 15.85 2.33
CA GLU A 162 -14.80 17.05 2.19
C GLU A 162 -14.56 18.03 3.35
N TYR A 163 -14.76 19.31 3.10
CA TYR A 163 -14.76 20.31 4.14
C TYR A 163 -16.02 20.14 5.00
N ALA A 164 -15.84 20.03 6.31
CA ALA A 164 -16.97 20.05 7.25
C ALA A 164 -17.63 21.44 7.29
N ASP A 165 -16.82 22.50 7.26
CA ASP A 165 -17.28 23.88 7.17
C ASP A 165 -17.11 24.40 5.73
N LYS A 166 -18.24 24.52 5.02
CA LYS A 166 -18.29 24.97 3.62
C LYS A 166 -17.93 26.46 3.45
N SER A 167 -17.95 27.27 4.51
CA SER A 167 -17.54 28.69 4.46
C SER A 167 -16.07 28.85 4.08
N ASN A 168 -15.23 27.87 4.40
CA ASN A 168 -13.82 27.84 4.03
C ASN A 168 -13.61 27.71 2.52
N ILE A 169 -14.55 27.09 1.81
CA ILE A 169 -14.48 26.94 0.34
C ILE A 169 -14.51 28.33 -0.31
N ALA A 170 -15.46 29.16 0.07
CA ALA A 170 -15.61 30.51 -0.47
C ALA A 170 -14.43 31.43 -0.09
N ARG A 171 -13.95 31.33 1.17
CA ARG A 171 -12.84 32.15 1.69
C ARG A 171 -11.52 31.92 0.96
N TRP A 172 -11.21 30.67 0.55
CA TRP A 172 -9.93 30.27 -0.05
C TRP A 172 -10.05 29.92 -1.53
N ALA A 173 -11.17 30.24 -2.18
CA ALA A 173 -11.42 29.90 -3.59
C ALA A 173 -10.31 30.43 -4.53
N HIS A 174 -9.75 31.61 -4.23
CA HIS A 174 -8.72 32.27 -5.05
C HIS A 174 -7.33 31.61 -4.97
N THR A 175 -7.08 30.74 -3.96
CA THR A 175 -5.80 30.01 -3.81
C THR A 175 -5.88 28.57 -4.32
N ARG A 176 -7.00 28.19 -4.95
CA ARG A 176 -7.30 26.80 -5.28
C ARG A 176 -6.86 26.47 -6.70
N GLU A 177 -5.76 25.73 -6.80
CA GLU A 177 -5.32 25.10 -8.06
C GLU A 177 -6.21 23.92 -8.49
N ASP A 178 -7.14 23.48 -7.63
CA ASP A 178 -7.91 22.24 -7.77
C ASP A 178 -9.26 22.41 -8.50
N GLY A 179 -9.50 23.55 -9.13
CA GLY A 179 -10.76 23.83 -9.85
C GLY A 179 -11.99 23.94 -8.97
N GLY A 180 -11.83 24.22 -7.68
CA GLY A 180 -12.96 24.46 -6.77
C GLY A 180 -13.59 23.22 -6.17
N ARG A 181 -12.88 22.07 -6.17
CA ARG A 181 -13.38 20.85 -5.53
C ARG A 181 -13.62 21.06 -4.03
N ASP A 182 -14.76 20.58 -3.52
CA ASP A 182 -15.08 20.60 -2.09
C ASP A 182 -14.30 19.50 -1.34
N ARG A 183 -12.97 19.55 -1.45
CA ARG A 183 -12.09 18.57 -0.79
C ARG A 183 -10.84 19.25 -0.24
N ARG A 184 -10.38 18.77 0.90
CA ARG A 184 -9.07 19.13 1.49
C ARG A 184 -8.19 17.92 1.61
N CYS A 185 -6.88 18.13 1.66
CA CYS A 185 -5.94 17.06 1.97
C CYS A 185 -6.32 16.38 3.29
N ARG A 186 -6.37 15.05 3.27
CA ARG A 186 -6.66 14.22 4.46
C ARG A 186 -5.56 14.30 5.52
N GLY A 187 -4.32 14.61 5.10
CA GLY A 187 -3.12 14.45 5.92
C GLY A 187 -2.53 13.06 5.79
N ASN A 188 -1.56 12.77 6.64
CA ASN A 188 -0.79 11.54 6.60
C ASN A 188 -1.20 10.47 7.63
N ASN A 189 -2.31 10.65 8.33
CA ASN A 189 -2.92 9.63 9.18
C ASN A 189 -4.12 9.01 8.44
N TRP A 190 -3.96 7.77 8.02
CA TRP A 190 -4.95 7.05 7.24
C TRP A 190 -5.64 5.99 8.09
N PHE A 191 -6.86 6.25 8.49
CA PHE A 191 -7.68 5.24 9.16
C PHE A 191 -8.28 4.30 8.11
N ILE A 192 -7.73 3.09 8.06
CA ILE A 192 -8.21 2.00 7.22
C ILE A 192 -8.36 0.79 8.15
N PRO A 193 -9.59 0.47 8.59
CA PRO A 193 -9.80 -0.61 9.52
C PRO A 193 -9.36 -1.94 8.91
N TYR A 194 -8.80 -2.80 9.75
CA TYR A 194 -8.50 -4.17 9.39
C TYR A 194 -9.80 -4.97 9.36
N GLU A 195 -10.01 -5.79 8.32
CA GLU A 195 -11.17 -6.67 8.29
C GLU A 195 -11.10 -7.68 9.44
N THR A 196 -12.10 -7.66 10.29
CA THR A 196 -12.20 -8.60 11.41
C THR A 196 -12.70 -9.94 10.90
N ILE A 197 -11.91 -11.00 11.07
CA ILE A 197 -12.37 -12.36 10.81
C ILE A 197 -13.24 -12.80 11.98
N LEU A 198 -14.54 -12.90 11.73
CA LEU A 198 -15.55 -13.26 12.76
C LEU A 198 -15.62 -14.77 13.04
N SER A 199 -15.01 -15.61 12.21
CA SER A 199 -15.05 -17.07 12.33
C SER A 199 -13.66 -17.67 12.18
N ARG A 200 -13.30 -18.59 13.09
CA ARG A 200 -12.07 -19.39 12.97
C ARG A 200 -12.17 -20.46 11.87
N GLU A 201 -13.37 -20.70 11.35
CA GLU A 201 -13.64 -21.69 10.29
C GLU A 201 -13.23 -21.17 8.91
N ASN A 202 -13.06 -19.86 8.72
CA ASN A 202 -12.48 -19.31 7.51
C ASN A 202 -10.96 -19.31 7.67
N ASP A 203 -10.31 -20.38 7.20
CA ASP A 203 -8.86 -20.42 7.04
C ASP A 203 -8.40 -19.17 6.29
N ARG A 204 -7.46 -18.44 6.88
CA ARG A 204 -6.81 -17.33 6.18
C ARG A 204 -5.93 -17.94 5.10
N PRO A 205 -6.20 -17.73 3.82
CA PRO A 205 -5.37 -18.28 2.76
C PRO A 205 -3.93 -17.74 2.83
N HIS A 206 -3.74 -16.56 3.46
CA HIS A 206 -2.44 -15.93 3.66
C HIS A 206 -2.32 -15.35 5.08
N PRO A 207 -1.20 -15.58 5.80
CA PRO A 207 -1.04 -15.20 7.21
C PRO A 207 -0.96 -13.69 7.45
N ALA A 208 -0.50 -12.93 6.45
CA ALA A 208 -0.30 -11.47 6.56
C ALA A 208 -0.59 -10.77 5.22
N THR A 209 -1.62 -9.94 5.17
CA THR A 209 -1.97 -9.14 3.99
C THR A 209 -2.42 -7.75 4.43
N PHE A 210 -2.09 -6.72 3.67
CA PHE A 210 -2.72 -5.41 3.82
C PHE A 210 -4.08 -5.36 3.08
N PRO A 211 -5.02 -4.49 3.51
CA PRO A 211 -6.32 -4.38 2.85
C PRO A 211 -6.20 -3.77 1.45
N VAL A 212 -7.09 -4.16 0.53
CA VAL A 212 -7.18 -3.60 -0.83
C VAL A 212 -7.25 -2.07 -0.80
N ALA A 213 -8.02 -1.51 0.14
CA ALA A 213 -8.16 -0.06 0.31
C ALA A 213 -6.84 0.68 0.54
N LEU A 214 -5.83 0.04 1.19
CA LEU A 214 -4.52 0.65 1.38
C LEU A 214 -3.82 0.88 0.03
N ALA A 215 -3.76 -0.15 -0.80
CA ALA A 215 -3.16 -0.03 -2.13
C ALA A 215 -3.97 0.92 -3.03
N THR A 216 -5.31 0.88 -2.96
CA THR A 216 -6.20 1.81 -3.66
C THR A 216 -5.86 3.28 -3.32
N TRP A 217 -5.62 3.58 -2.04
CA TRP A 217 -5.27 4.94 -1.63
C TRP A 217 -3.85 5.34 -2.09
N CYS A 218 -2.89 4.42 -2.10
CA CYS A 218 -1.56 4.67 -2.63
C CYS A 218 -1.60 4.97 -4.15
N ILE A 219 -2.37 4.19 -4.92
CA ILE A 219 -2.57 4.40 -6.37
C ILE A 219 -3.20 5.77 -6.63
N ARG A 220 -4.27 6.10 -5.90
CA ARG A 220 -4.95 7.40 -6.02
C ARG A 220 -4.05 8.57 -5.62
N LEU A 221 -3.24 8.41 -4.58
CA LEU A 221 -2.29 9.43 -4.15
C LEU A 221 -1.20 9.68 -5.19
N HIS A 222 -0.67 8.61 -5.83
CA HIS A 222 0.29 8.76 -6.94
C HIS A 222 -0.34 9.54 -8.10
N GLY A 223 -1.64 9.39 -8.33
CA GLY A 223 -2.39 9.98 -9.42
C GLY A 223 -2.66 9.00 -10.55
N GLN A 224 -3.95 8.86 -10.87
CA GLN A 224 -4.42 7.98 -11.94
C GLN A 224 -4.22 8.66 -13.30
N ARG A 225 -3.64 7.93 -14.23
CA ARG A 225 -3.42 8.37 -15.63
C ARG A 225 -3.40 7.16 -16.57
N ASP A 226 -3.62 7.41 -17.84
CA ASP A 226 -3.51 6.37 -18.87
C ASP A 226 -2.06 5.86 -18.96
N GLY A 227 -1.90 4.59 -19.28
CA GLY A 227 -0.60 3.95 -19.41
C GLY A 227 0.09 3.62 -18.08
N LEU A 228 -0.60 3.76 -16.93
CA LEU A 228 -0.01 3.51 -15.62
C LEU A 228 0.44 2.04 -15.49
N ALA A 229 1.72 1.84 -15.15
CA ALA A 229 2.32 0.54 -14.91
C ALA A 229 2.65 0.39 -13.41
N MET A 230 2.11 -0.63 -12.77
CA MET A 230 2.30 -0.94 -11.35
C MET A 230 3.02 -2.26 -11.16
N LEU A 231 3.86 -2.32 -10.13
CA LEU A 231 4.59 -3.52 -9.70
C LEU A 231 4.32 -3.84 -8.24
N GLU A 232 4.15 -5.13 -7.93
CA GLU A 232 4.12 -5.68 -6.58
C GLU A 232 5.12 -6.84 -6.47
N PRO A 233 6.29 -6.62 -5.83
CA PRO A 233 7.30 -7.66 -5.66
C PRO A 233 6.89 -8.83 -4.77
N PHE A 234 5.92 -8.65 -3.87
CA PHE A 234 5.46 -9.65 -2.89
C PHE A 234 3.93 -9.78 -2.97
N LEU A 235 3.43 -10.31 -4.08
CA LEU A 235 2.03 -10.29 -4.48
C LEU A 235 1.07 -10.91 -3.46
N GLY A 236 1.50 -11.98 -2.76
CA GLY A 236 0.63 -12.75 -1.88
C GLY A 236 -0.62 -13.23 -2.63
N ILE A 237 -1.78 -13.05 -2.01
CA ILE A 237 -3.08 -13.40 -2.61
C ILE A 237 -3.68 -12.28 -3.49
N GLY A 238 -2.89 -11.26 -3.87
CA GLY A 238 -3.24 -10.29 -4.91
C GLY A 238 -4.06 -9.08 -4.47
N ASN A 239 -4.01 -8.65 -3.21
CA ASN A 239 -4.76 -7.46 -2.77
C ASN A 239 -4.37 -6.19 -3.53
N ALA A 240 -3.07 -6.01 -3.84
CA ALA A 240 -2.60 -4.91 -4.69
C ALA A 240 -3.10 -5.02 -6.14
N ALA A 241 -3.22 -6.24 -6.67
CA ALA A 241 -3.75 -6.49 -8.01
C ALA A 241 -5.26 -6.13 -8.10
N LEU A 242 -6.04 -6.45 -7.06
CA LEU A 242 -7.44 -6.03 -6.97
C LEU A 242 -7.56 -4.50 -6.94
N ALA A 243 -6.72 -3.83 -6.14
CA ALA A 243 -6.68 -2.36 -6.10
C ALA A 243 -6.30 -1.75 -7.44
N ALA A 244 -5.35 -2.37 -8.16
CA ALA A 244 -4.96 -1.95 -9.51
C ALA A 244 -6.14 -2.04 -10.49
N ARG A 245 -6.92 -3.12 -10.43
CA ARG A 245 -8.16 -3.27 -11.21
C ARG A 245 -9.20 -2.20 -10.87
N GLU A 246 -9.48 -1.97 -9.58
CA GLU A 246 -10.42 -0.94 -9.12
C GLU A 246 -10.03 0.47 -9.55
N CYS A 247 -8.73 0.73 -9.64
CA CYS A 247 -8.18 2.01 -10.06
C CYS A 247 -7.89 2.11 -11.56
N ALA A 248 -8.28 1.10 -12.35
CA ALA A 248 -8.04 1.03 -13.79
C ALA A 248 -6.56 1.24 -14.19
N VAL A 249 -5.63 0.70 -13.38
CA VAL A 249 -4.21 0.62 -13.74
C VAL A 249 -4.06 -0.21 -15.01
N GLU A 250 -3.35 0.32 -16.03
CA GLU A 250 -3.30 -0.37 -17.33
C GLU A 250 -2.48 -1.66 -17.28
N LYS A 251 -1.31 -1.62 -16.62
CA LYS A 251 -0.40 -2.77 -16.53
C LYS A 251 -0.07 -3.07 -15.08
N PHE A 252 -0.24 -4.30 -14.68
CA PHE A 252 0.12 -4.76 -13.35
C PHE A 252 1.04 -5.98 -13.46
N THR A 253 2.23 -5.89 -12.85
CA THR A 253 3.16 -7.01 -12.71
C THR A 253 3.26 -7.40 -11.25
N GLY A 254 3.13 -8.68 -10.93
CA GLY A 254 3.27 -9.20 -9.56
C GLY A 254 4.15 -10.44 -9.51
N PHE A 255 4.97 -10.56 -8.46
CA PHE A 255 5.79 -11.74 -8.21
C PHE A 255 5.34 -12.43 -6.92
N GLU A 256 5.27 -13.75 -6.94
CA GLU A 256 4.94 -14.58 -5.79
C GLU A 256 5.74 -15.87 -5.82
N ILE A 257 6.41 -16.20 -4.71
CA ILE A 257 7.23 -17.40 -4.57
C ILE A 257 6.40 -18.64 -4.23
N ASP A 258 5.21 -18.45 -3.65
CA ASP A 258 4.29 -19.53 -3.32
C ASP A 258 3.24 -19.69 -4.42
N GLU A 259 3.28 -20.85 -5.08
CA GLU A 259 2.36 -21.15 -6.18
C GLU A 259 0.87 -21.18 -5.72
N ALA A 260 0.60 -21.57 -4.48
CA ALA A 260 -0.76 -21.61 -3.96
C ALA A 260 -1.32 -20.19 -3.79
N TYR A 261 -0.52 -19.26 -3.26
CA TYR A 261 -0.92 -17.84 -3.15
C TYR A 261 -1.06 -17.20 -4.53
N LEU A 262 -0.15 -17.50 -5.45
CA LEU A 262 -0.25 -17.01 -6.83
C LEU A 262 -1.53 -17.47 -7.53
N ASN A 263 -1.90 -18.74 -7.36
CA ASN A 263 -3.14 -19.29 -7.94
C ASN A 263 -4.37 -18.64 -7.33
N GLU A 264 -4.38 -18.39 -6.02
CA GLU A 264 -5.44 -17.62 -5.36
C GLU A 264 -5.54 -16.20 -5.94
N ALA A 265 -4.39 -15.50 -6.10
CA ALA A 265 -4.36 -14.18 -6.72
C ALA A 265 -4.93 -14.18 -8.14
N ARG A 266 -4.60 -15.19 -8.97
CA ARG A 266 -5.13 -15.35 -10.32
C ARG A 266 -6.64 -15.54 -10.34
N VAL A 267 -7.17 -16.37 -9.44
CA VAL A 267 -8.63 -16.57 -9.30
C VAL A 267 -9.32 -15.27 -8.94
N ARG A 268 -8.78 -14.53 -7.96
CA ARG A 268 -9.37 -13.28 -7.47
C ARG A 268 -9.38 -12.15 -8.49
N VAL A 269 -8.35 -12.03 -9.32
CA VAL A 269 -8.33 -10.99 -10.38
C VAL A 269 -9.17 -11.35 -11.59
N ALA A 270 -9.55 -12.63 -11.76
CA ALA A 270 -10.41 -13.08 -12.85
C ALA A 270 -11.91 -12.91 -12.57
N GLN A 271 -12.29 -12.73 -11.31
CA GLN A 271 -13.66 -12.45 -10.84
C GLN A 271 -14.05 -10.98 -11.06
#